data_1c56ae1c66cb736c4b346d1558638b94
#
_entry.id   1c56ae1c66cb736c4b346d1558638b94
#
_cell.length_a   1.000
_cell.length_b   1.000
_cell.length_c   1.000
_cell.angle_alpha   90.00
_cell.angle_beta   90.00
_cell.angle_gamma   90.00
#
_symmetry.space_group_name_H-M   'P 1'
#
loop_
_entity.id
_entity.type
_entity.pdbx_description
1 polymer ?
#
loop_
_entity_poly.entity_id
_entity_poly.type
_entity_poly.pdbx_seq_one_letter_code
_entity_poly.pdbx_strand_id
1 'polypeptide(L)'
;MKKLFTAIRASDLELVRQIIEKKPELVNCVAKQPPKKDDGQSPLQVALKTGNTAIANYLLDMGADVNFIEDESCCNAWRTPVIHVAINCAVMSCRWNTNDKNMGFKVFSTKEKAAEALDVLKRMLDMGADVNALDSYGNSGSIRFALQAKQILPSYNYAEHREGTDRLFTEELHEALRSVLQALKDAGADVSYKAPNLGYSVREFCSEGSISVLFDEVFGYDIELETI
;
A
#
# COMPACT_ATOMS: atom_id res chain seq x y z
N MET A 1 -24.69 -5.57 -6.24
CA MET A 1 -23.42 -4.89 -6.55
C MET A 1 -23.35 -3.48 -5.98
N LYS A 2 -24.05 -2.44 -6.51
CA LYS A 2 -23.95 -1.04 -6.02
C LYS A 2 -24.15 -0.88 -4.51
N LYS A 3 -25.12 -1.59 -3.91
CA LYS A 3 -25.37 -1.58 -2.46
C LYS A 3 -24.18 -2.11 -1.65
N LEU A 4 -23.45 -3.13 -2.15
CA LEU A 4 -22.24 -3.67 -1.51
C LEU A 4 -21.16 -2.60 -1.40
N PHE A 5 -20.79 -1.96 -2.49
CA PHE A 5 -19.75 -0.91 -2.50
C PHE A 5 -20.14 0.30 -1.64
N THR A 6 -21.44 0.63 -1.57
CA THR A 6 -21.93 1.68 -0.66
C THR A 6 -21.74 1.28 0.81
N ALA A 7 -22.08 0.03 1.18
CA ALA A 7 -21.88 -0.49 2.53
C ALA A 7 -20.38 -0.52 2.92
N ILE A 8 -19.50 -0.96 2.01
CA ILE A 8 -18.05 -0.95 2.25
C ILE A 8 -17.56 0.47 2.54
N ARG A 9 -17.94 1.46 1.73
CA ARG A 9 -17.54 2.87 1.95
C ARG A 9 -18.12 3.49 3.22
N ALA A 10 -19.25 2.97 3.68
CA ALA A 10 -19.88 3.38 4.94
C ALA A 10 -19.32 2.65 6.16
N SER A 11 -18.35 1.75 5.96
CA SER A 11 -17.80 0.88 7.03
C SER A 11 -18.88 0.00 7.71
N ASP A 12 -19.95 -0.34 6.99
CA ASP A 12 -21.07 -1.14 7.50
C ASP A 12 -20.80 -2.63 7.26
N LEU A 13 -20.03 -3.23 8.16
CA LEU A 13 -19.65 -4.64 8.09
C LEU A 13 -20.88 -5.56 8.13
N GLU A 14 -21.89 -5.24 8.95
CA GLU A 14 -23.09 -6.08 9.07
C GLU A 14 -23.89 -6.12 7.76
N LEU A 15 -24.01 -4.98 7.09
CA LEU A 15 -24.69 -4.94 5.79
C LEU A 15 -23.85 -5.65 4.71
N VAL A 16 -22.52 -5.54 4.76
CA VAL A 16 -21.61 -6.29 3.86
C VAL A 16 -21.83 -7.79 4.05
N ARG A 17 -21.84 -8.29 5.30
CA ARG A 17 -22.11 -9.70 5.63
C ARG A 17 -23.45 -10.17 5.06
N GLN A 18 -24.54 -9.45 5.34
CA GLN A 18 -25.86 -9.79 4.85
C GLN A 18 -25.96 -9.86 3.33
N ILE A 19 -25.21 -9.01 2.62
CA ILE A 19 -25.18 -8.99 1.15
C ILE A 19 -24.41 -10.20 0.61
N ILE A 20 -23.21 -10.47 1.15
CA ILE A 20 -22.33 -11.56 0.69
C ILE A 20 -22.94 -12.93 1.05
N GLU A 21 -23.53 -13.11 2.25
CA GLU A 21 -24.20 -14.36 2.63
C GLU A 21 -25.36 -14.70 1.68
N LYS A 22 -26.10 -13.70 1.20
CA LYS A 22 -27.19 -13.89 0.23
C LYS A 22 -26.70 -14.11 -1.19
N LYS A 23 -25.53 -13.57 -1.55
CA LYS A 23 -24.95 -13.57 -2.89
C LYS A 23 -23.43 -13.70 -2.81
N PRO A 24 -22.90 -14.91 -2.50
CA PRO A 24 -21.46 -15.12 -2.33
C PRO A 24 -20.64 -14.75 -3.55
N GLU A 25 -21.21 -14.84 -4.74
CA GLU A 25 -20.56 -14.46 -5.99
C GLU A 25 -20.16 -12.98 -6.06
N LEU A 26 -20.74 -12.13 -5.19
CA LEU A 26 -20.39 -10.71 -5.14
C LEU A 26 -19.04 -10.43 -4.47
N VAL A 27 -18.42 -11.40 -3.80
CA VAL A 27 -17.11 -11.21 -3.15
C VAL A 27 -16.04 -10.78 -4.15
N ASN A 28 -16.10 -11.28 -5.39
CA ASN A 28 -15.17 -10.96 -6.49
C ASN A 28 -15.85 -10.18 -7.64
N CYS A 29 -16.94 -9.49 -7.33
CA CYS A 29 -17.58 -8.64 -8.33
C CYS A 29 -16.73 -7.38 -8.60
N VAL A 30 -16.94 -6.76 -9.76
CA VAL A 30 -16.22 -5.56 -10.17
C VAL A 30 -17.15 -4.35 -10.15
N ALA A 31 -16.73 -3.29 -9.48
CA ALA A 31 -17.49 -2.04 -9.41
C ALA A 31 -17.68 -1.43 -10.81
N LYS A 32 -18.84 -0.85 -11.04
CA LYS A 32 -19.16 -0.07 -12.24
C LYS A 32 -19.61 1.33 -11.83
N GLN A 33 -19.30 2.31 -12.69
CA GLN A 33 -19.76 3.68 -12.50
C GLN A 33 -21.29 3.76 -12.31
N PRO A 34 -21.79 4.76 -11.57
CA PRO A 34 -21.11 5.64 -10.63
C PRO A 34 -20.85 4.95 -9.27
N PRO A 35 -19.84 5.35 -8.48
CA PRO A 35 -18.94 6.49 -8.70
C PRO A 35 -17.72 6.10 -9.55
N LYS A 36 -17.22 7.06 -10.33
CA LYS A 36 -16.04 6.87 -11.20
C LYS A 36 -14.80 6.39 -10.43
N LYS A 37 -14.61 6.88 -9.20
CA LYS A 37 -13.44 6.57 -8.37
C LYS A 37 -13.27 5.08 -7.99
N ASP A 38 -14.32 4.28 -8.10
CA ASP A 38 -14.28 2.85 -7.77
C ASP A 38 -14.42 1.96 -9.03
N ASP A 39 -14.60 2.57 -10.19
CA ASP A 39 -14.84 1.84 -11.44
C ASP A 39 -13.68 0.86 -11.71
N GLY A 40 -14.02 -0.39 -11.98
CA GLY A 40 -13.07 -1.46 -12.19
C GLY A 40 -12.54 -2.13 -10.92
N GLN A 41 -12.83 -1.63 -9.72
CA GLN A 41 -12.27 -2.15 -8.47
C GLN A 41 -13.07 -3.31 -7.89
N SER A 42 -12.37 -4.24 -7.23
CA SER A 42 -12.98 -5.31 -6.44
C SER A 42 -13.47 -4.79 -5.08
N PRO A 43 -14.38 -5.52 -4.39
CA PRO A 43 -14.77 -5.20 -3.01
C PRO A 43 -13.58 -5.10 -2.06
N LEU A 44 -12.58 -6.00 -2.19
CA LEU A 44 -11.37 -5.99 -1.37
C LEU A 44 -10.55 -4.72 -1.62
N GLN A 45 -10.35 -4.30 -2.88
CA GLN A 45 -9.66 -3.04 -3.18
C GLN A 45 -10.36 -1.84 -2.55
N VAL A 46 -11.70 -1.76 -2.63
CA VAL A 46 -12.43 -0.63 -2.03
C VAL A 46 -12.36 -0.64 -0.51
N ALA A 47 -12.40 -1.83 0.13
CA ALA A 47 -12.24 -1.95 1.58
C ALA A 47 -10.85 -1.47 2.04
N LEU A 48 -9.78 -1.91 1.38
CA LEU A 48 -8.40 -1.49 1.65
C LEU A 48 -8.19 0.01 1.40
N LYS A 49 -8.68 0.52 0.27
CA LYS A 49 -8.59 1.95 -0.11
C LYS A 49 -9.26 2.88 0.91
N THR A 50 -10.28 2.39 1.59
CA THR A 50 -11.02 3.14 2.62
C THR A 50 -10.56 2.83 4.04
N GLY A 51 -9.51 2.01 4.22
CA GLY A 51 -8.96 1.65 5.52
C GLY A 51 -9.86 0.75 6.36
N ASN A 52 -10.80 0.03 5.74
CA ASN A 52 -11.74 -0.85 6.43
C ASN A 52 -11.15 -2.26 6.61
N THR A 53 -10.20 -2.41 7.53
CA THR A 53 -9.49 -3.67 7.81
C THR A 53 -10.42 -4.81 8.21
N ALA A 54 -11.45 -4.52 8.99
CA ALA A 54 -12.45 -5.52 9.39
C ALA A 54 -13.25 -6.06 8.18
N ILE A 55 -13.65 -5.17 7.25
CA ILE A 55 -14.34 -5.59 6.03
C ILE A 55 -13.38 -6.33 5.10
N ALA A 56 -12.12 -5.87 4.98
CA ALA A 56 -11.10 -6.55 4.18
C ALA A 56 -10.89 -7.99 4.69
N ASN A 57 -10.72 -8.18 6.00
CA ASN A 57 -10.59 -9.50 6.61
C ASN A 57 -11.80 -10.40 6.34
N TYR A 58 -13.02 -9.87 6.49
CA TYR A 58 -14.22 -10.63 6.17
C TYR A 58 -14.26 -11.05 4.68
N LEU A 59 -13.92 -10.15 3.76
CA LEU A 59 -13.88 -10.48 2.33
C LEU A 59 -12.82 -11.55 2.02
N LEU A 60 -11.66 -11.52 2.69
CA LEU A 60 -10.64 -12.58 2.60
C LEU A 60 -11.17 -13.92 3.12
N ASP A 61 -11.92 -13.94 4.25
CA ASP A 61 -12.60 -15.14 4.76
C ASP A 61 -13.58 -15.72 3.74
N MET A 62 -14.22 -14.87 2.94
CA MET A 62 -15.18 -15.25 1.91
C MET A 62 -14.57 -15.58 0.56
N GLY A 63 -13.23 -15.61 0.45
CA GLY A 63 -12.51 -15.98 -0.77
C GLY A 63 -12.32 -14.83 -1.77
N ALA A 64 -12.11 -13.61 -1.27
CA ALA A 64 -11.70 -12.50 -2.14
C ALA A 64 -10.38 -12.81 -2.84
N ASP A 65 -10.31 -12.51 -4.14
CA ASP A 65 -9.12 -12.71 -4.97
C ASP A 65 -8.00 -11.74 -4.55
N VAL A 66 -6.92 -12.28 -3.97
CA VAL A 66 -5.74 -11.53 -3.53
C VAL A 66 -4.81 -11.11 -4.66
N ASN A 67 -5.04 -11.61 -5.89
CA ASN A 67 -4.28 -11.28 -7.09
C ASN A 67 -5.10 -10.50 -8.12
N PHE A 68 -6.25 -9.95 -7.71
CA PHE A 68 -7.09 -9.14 -8.58
C PHE A 68 -6.35 -7.89 -9.10
N ILE A 69 -6.51 -7.62 -10.40
CA ILE A 69 -6.05 -6.39 -11.08
C ILE A 69 -7.23 -5.81 -11.85
N GLU A 70 -7.38 -4.48 -11.85
CA GLU A 70 -8.43 -3.81 -12.63
C GLU A 70 -8.26 -4.09 -14.13
N ASP A 71 -9.39 -4.38 -14.79
CA ASP A 71 -9.47 -4.63 -16.22
C ASP A 71 -9.30 -3.35 -17.06
N GLU A 72 -8.84 -3.48 -18.30
CA GLU A 72 -8.67 -2.35 -19.23
C GLU A 72 -9.98 -1.64 -19.59
N SER A 73 -11.12 -2.29 -19.39
CA SER A 73 -12.44 -1.70 -19.61
C SER A 73 -12.84 -0.64 -18.56
N CYS A 74 -12.09 -0.55 -17.43
CA CYS A 74 -12.36 0.50 -16.43
C CYS A 74 -11.92 1.87 -16.95
N CYS A 75 -12.53 2.94 -16.41
CA CYS A 75 -12.23 4.29 -16.83
C CYS A 75 -10.89 4.84 -16.29
N ASN A 76 -10.20 4.09 -15.43
CA ASN A 76 -8.94 4.49 -14.83
C ASN A 76 -7.77 4.06 -15.73
N ALA A 77 -6.94 5.00 -16.15
CA ALA A 77 -5.71 4.70 -16.88
C ALA A 77 -4.69 3.95 -15.99
N TRP A 78 -4.72 4.23 -14.67
CA TRP A 78 -3.87 3.57 -13.70
C TRP A 78 -4.60 2.39 -13.07
N ARG A 79 -4.34 1.21 -13.58
CA ARG A 79 -4.86 -0.06 -13.07
C ARG A 79 -3.85 -0.67 -12.10
N THR A 80 -4.33 -1.02 -10.93
CA THR A 80 -3.49 -1.35 -9.78
C THR A 80 -3.82 -2.75 -9.25
N PRO A 81 -2.84 -3.64 -9.08
CA PRO A 81 -3.04 -4.89 -8.35
C PRO A 81 -3.57 -4.62 -6.94
N VAL A 82 -4.46 -5.47 -6.44
CA VAL A 82 -5.03 -5.34 -5.10
C VAL A 82 -3.94 -5.32 -4.01
N ILE A 83 -2.84 -6.04 -4.20
CA ILE A 83 -1.70 -6.02 -3.28
C ILE A 83 -1.08 -4.62 -3.14
N HIS A 84 -1.03 -3.82 -4.20
CA HIS A 84 -0.56 -2.43 -4.12
C HIS A 84 -1.48 -1.56 -3.25
N VAL A 85 -2.80 -1.84 -3.28
CA VAL A 85 -3.76 -1.13 -2.42
C VAL A 85 -3.57 -1.54 -0.97
N ALA A 86 -3.26 -2.81 -0.69
CA ALA A 86 -2.92 -3.29 0.65
C ALA A 86 -1.62 -2.66 1.19
N ILE A 87 -0.58 -2.56 0.36
CA ILE A 87 0.67 -1.86 0.70
C ILE A 87 0.38 -0.39 1.03
N ASN A 88 -0.39 0.31 0.19
CA ASN A 88 -0.79 1.69 0.46
C ASN A 88 -1.56 1.82 1.77
N CYS A 89 -2.49 0.90 2.04
CA CYS A 89 -3.24 0.87 3.29
C CYS A 89 -2.31 0.71 4.49
N ALA A 90 -1.38 -0.25 4.46
CA ALA A 90 -0.43 -0.50 5.54
C ALA A 90 0.47 0.72 5.80
N VAL A 91 1.07 1.30 4.76
CA VAL A 91 1.95 2.47 4.89
C VAL A 91 1.21 3.70 5.41
N MET A 92 0.04 4.03 4.84
CA MET A 92 -0.73 5.22 5.25
C MET A 92 -1.42 5.07 6.62
N SER A 93 -1.57 3.83 7.10
CA SER A 93 -2.05 3.55 8.45
C SER A 93 -0.96 3.68 9.51
N CYS A 94 0.32 3.74 9.16
CA CYS A 94 1.38 4.07 10.10
C CYS A 94 1.10 5.43 10.75
N ARG A 95 1.51 5.59 12.02
CA ARG A 95 1.34 6.86 12.72
C ARG A 95 2.43 7.84 12.31
N TRP A 96 2.07 8.85 11.54
CA TRP A 96 2.96 9.86 11.00
C TRP A 96 2.46 11.27 11.32
N ASN A 97 3.28 12.28 11.06
CA ASN A 97 2.96 13.67 11.35
C ASN A 97 3.28 14.58 10.16
N THR A 98 2.69 15.75 10.16
CA THR A 98 3.09 16.88 9.31
C THR A 98 3.33 18.10 10.18
N ASN A 99 4.31 18.91 9.80
CA ASN A 99 4.61 20.18 10.43
C ASN A 99 4.41 21.30 9.38
N ASP A 100 3.17 21.43 8.93
CA ASP A 100 2.81 22.44 7.95
C ASP A 100 2.86 23.85 8.57
N LYS A 101 3.54 24.76 7.89
CA LYS A 101 3.72 26.14 8.37
C LYS A 101 2.42 26.91 8.57
N ASN A 102 1.37 26.56 7.82
CA ASN A 102 0.07 27.24 7.85
C ASN A 102 -0.92 26.55 8.80
N MET A 103 -0.86 25.21 8.92
CA MET A 103 -1.82 24.41 9.68
C MET A 103 -1.24 23.87 10.99
N GLY A 104 0.05 24.08 11.26
CA GLY A 104 0.74 23.60 12.44
C GLY A 104 1.03 22.10 12.43
N PHE A 105 1.43 21.62 13.60
CA PHE A 105 1.75 20.20 13.80
C PHE A 105 0.46 19.37 13.87
N LYS A 106 0.38 18.29 13.04
CA LYS A 106 -0.72 17.33 13.06
C LYS A 106 -0.18 15.91 13.03
N VAL A 107 -0.83 15.03 13.77
CA VAL A 107 -0.55 13.60 13.79
C VAL A 107 -1.72 12.85 13.13
N PHE A 108 -1.40 11.88 12.30
CA PHE A 108 -2.33 11.06 11.55
C PHE A 108 -2.20 9.60 11.96
N SER A 109 -3.32 8.90 11.97
CA SER A 109 -3.44 7.49 12.30
C SER A 109 -3.13 7.16 13.78
N THR A 110 -3.13 5.88 14.11
CA THR A 110 -2.83 5.33 15.44
C THR A 110 -2.01 4.06 15.31
N LYS A 111 -1.39 3.62 16.41
CA LYS A 111 -0.61 2.38 16.47
C LYS A 111 -1.47 1.15 16.16
N GLU A 112 -2.71 1.14 16.66
CA GLU A 112 -3.68 0.06 16.43
C GLU A 112 -4.03 -0.08 14.96
N LYS A 113 -4.32 1.03 14.27
CA LYS A 113 -4.61 1.04 12.84
C LYS A 113 -3.42 0.58 12.00
N ALA A 114 -2.21 0.95 12.40
CA ALA A 114 -0.99 0.48 11.75
C ALA A 114 -0.86 -1.05 11.85
N ALA A 115 -1.06 -1.60 13.05
CA ALA A 115 -1.02 -3.04 13.29
C ALA A 115 -2.09 -3.79 12.49
N GLU A 116 -3.35 -3.34 12.55
CA GLU A 116 -4.45 -3.96 11.80
C GLU A 116 -4.21 -3.97 10.29
N ALA A 117 -3.70 -2.87 9.72
CA ALA A 117 -3.44 -2.79 8.29
C ALA A 117 -2.25 -3.67 7.87
N LEU A 118 -1.21 -3.75 8.71
CA LEU A 118 -0.08 -4.66 8.51
C LEU A 118 -0.52 -6.12 8.56
N ASP A 119 -1.40 -6.48 9.51
CA ASP A 119 -1.91 -7.85 9.63
C ASP A 119 -2.73 -8.27 8.40
N VAL A 120 -3.55 -7.36 7.84
CA VAL A 120 -4.25 -7.62 6.57
C VAL A 120 -3.27 -7.83 5.42
N LEU A 121 -2.23 -6.99 5.32
CA LEU A 121 -1.20 -7.14 4.28
C LEU A 121 -0.49 -8.49 4.40
N LYS A 122 0.00 -8.86 5.59
CA LYS A 122 0.65 -10.14 5.85
C LYS A 122 -0.25 -11.31 5.47
N ARG A 123 -1.51 -11.26 5.91
CA ARG A 123 -2.50 -12.27 5.57
C ARG A 123 -2.67 -12.44 4.05
N MET A 124 -2.74 -11.35 3.29
CA MET A 124 -2.83 -11.43 1.83
C MET A 124 -1.58 -12.07 1.22
N LEU A 125 -0.39 -11.74 1.72
CA LEU A 125 0.87 -12.35 1.30
C LEU A 125 0.89 -13.85 1.62
N ASP A 126 0.47 -14.26 2.81
CA ASP A 126 0.34 -15.66 3.23
C ASP A 126 -0.68 -16.44 2.37
N MET A 127 -1.70 -15.77 1.85
CA MET A 127 -2.68 -16.33 0.91
C MET A 127 -2.16 -16.39 -0.53
N GLY A 128 -0.92 -15.99 -0.79
CA GLY A 128 -0.28 -16.06 -2.11
C GLY A 128 -0.50 -14.83 -2.99
N ALA A 129 -0.69 -13.65 -2.40
CA ALA A 129 -0.65 -12.41 -3.17
C ALA A 129 0.75 -12.21 -3.77
N ASP A 130 0.82 -11.95 -5.07
CA ASP A 130 2.08 -11.68 -5.77
C ASP A 130 2.59 -10.28 -5.42
N VAL A 131 3.60 -10.22 -4.53
CA VAL A 131 4.25 -8.98 -4.10
C VAL A 131 4.94 -8.23 -5.24
N ASN A 132 5.29 -8.92 -6.32
CA ASN A 132 5.96 -8.37 -7.50
C ASN A 132 5.00 -8.05 -8.66
N ALA A 133 3.69 -8.26 -8.48
CA ALA A 133 2.70 -7.89 -9.48
C ALA A 133 2.87 -6.42 -9.91
N LEU A 134 2.77 -6.18 -11.22
CA LEU A 134 2.98 -4.84 -11.79
C LEU A 134 1.66 -4.11 -12.00
N ASP A 135 1.66 -2.80 -11.72
CA ASP A 135 0.57 -1.93 -12.16
C ASP A 135 0.70 -1.59 -13.66
N SER A 136 -0.28 -0.88 -14.24
CA SER A 136 -0.28 -0.52 -15.66
C SER A 136 0.86 0.43 -16.09
N TYR A 137 1.62 0.97 -15.14
CA TYR A 137 2.83 1.76 -15.39
C TYR A 137 4.12 0.97 -15.15
N GLY A 138 4.03 -0.32 -14.81
CA GLY A 138 5.15 -1.18 -14.55
C GLY A 138 5.78 -1.00 -13.17
N ASN A 139 5.06 -0.45 -12.19
CA ASN A 139 5.56 -0.38 -10.83
C ASN A 139 5.26 -1.70 -10.09
N SER A 140 6.25 -2.22 -9.36
CA SER A 140 6.10 -3.37 -8.46
C SER A 140 5.62 -2.96 -7.07
N GLY A 141 5.33 -3.95 -6.20
CA GLY A 141 4.98 -3.70 -4.81
C GLY A 141 6.06 -2.94 -4.03
N SER A 142 7.34 -3.22 -4.28
CA SER A 142 8.47 -2.49 -3.65
C SER A 142 8.49 -1.01 -4.06
N ILE A 143 8.27 -0.71 -5.34
CA ILE A 143 8.13 0.68 -5.82
C ILE A 143 6.90 1.32 -5.20
N ARG A 144 5.79 0.59 -5.10
CA ARG A 144 4.56 1.10 -4.46
C ARG A 144 4.81 1.48 -3.01
N PHE A 145 5.51 0.63 -2.24
CA PHE A 145 5.94 0.96 -0.88
C PHE A 145 6.76 2.25 -0.86
N ALA A 146 7.81 2.34 -1.69
CA ALA A 146 8.70 3.50 -1.73
C ALA A 146 7.97 4.81 -2.05
N LEU A 147 7.12 4.80 -3.09
CA LEU A 147 6.31 5.96 -3.47
C LEU A 147 5.37 6.41 -2.36
N GLN A 148 4.79 5.46 -1.62
CA GLN A 148 3.85 5.77 -0.55
C GLN A 148 4.57 6.22 0.72
N ALA A 149 5.68 5.56 1.10
CA ALA A 149 6.47 5.93 2.27
C ALA A 149 7.05 7.35 2.14
N LYS A 150 7.53 7.73 0.95
CA LYS A 150 8.00 9.12 0.69
C LYS A 150 6.92 10.20 0.91
N GLN A 151 5.65 9.85 0.95
CA GLN A 151 4.58 10.82 1.26
C GLN A 151 4.44 11.12 2.76
N ILE A 152 4.93 10.23 3.63
CA ILE A 152 4.81 10.35 5.08
C ILE A 152 6.17 10.50 5.78
N LEU A 153 7.27 10.26 5.09
CA LEU A 153 8.63 10.55 5.53
C LEU A 153 8.98 12.03 5.33
N PRO A 154 10.01 12.58 6.02
CA PRO A 154 10.54 13.90 5.71
C PRO A 154 10.83 14.08 4.24
N SER A 155 10.51 15.25 3.68
CA SER A 155 10.86 15.57 2.30
C SER A 155 12.38 15.60 2.14
N TYR A 156 12.90 15.08 1.02
CA TYR A 156 14.34 15.08 0.76
C TYR A 156 14.71 16.10 -0.32
N ASN A 157 15.63 17.01 0.00
CA ASN A 157 16.19 17.97 -0.95
C ASN A 157 17.47 17.41 -1.57
N TYR A 158 17.37 16.89 -2.79
CA TYR A 158 18.48 16.28 -3.51
C TYR A 158 19.62 17.28 -3.84
N ALA A 159 19.33 18.57 -4.00
CA ALA A 159 20.37 19.58 -4.29
C ALA A 159 21.21 19.92 -3.06
N GLU A 160 20.65 19.81 -1.87
CA GLU A 160 21.31 20.12 -0.61
C GLU A 160 21.71 18.87 0.19
N HIS A 161 21.40 17.67 -0.31
CA HIS A 161 21.62 16.36 0.34
C HIS A 161 21.15 16.33 1.79
N ARG A 162 19.93 16.85 2.04
CA ARG A 162 19.36 16.89 3.40
C ARG A 162 17.84 16.71 3.42
N GLU A 163 17.34 16.23 4.54
CA GLU A 163 15.92 16.15 4.81
C GLU A 163 15.34 17.50 5.23
N GLY A 164 14.07 17.67 4.90
CA GLY A 164 13.25 18.79 5.36
C GLY A 164 12.76 18.62 6.81
N THR A 165 12.12 19.65 7.33
CA THR A 165 11.53 19.66 8.67
C THR A 165 9.99 19.60 8.64
N ASP A 166 9.45 19.24 7.50
CA ASP A 166 8.00 19.18 7.24
C ASP A 166 7.33 17.96 7.89
N ARG A 167 8.12 16.95 8.25
CA ARG A 167 7.71 15.74 8.99
C ARG A 167 8.82 15.29 9.92
N LEU A 168 8.48 14.43 10.88
CA LEU A 168 9.45 13.79 11.77
C LEU A 168 9.50 12.30 11.45
N PHE A 169 10.69 11.76 11.30
CA PHE A 169 10.92 10.32 11.23
C PHE A 169 11.09 9.81 12.66
N THR A 170 9.95 9.55 13.32
CA THR A 170 9.93 9.06 14.72
C THR A 170 10.27 7.59 14.78
N GLU A 171 10.75 7.10 15.94
CA GLU A 171 11.01 5.68 16.20
C GLU A 171 9.77 4.81 15.88
N GLU A 172 8.59 5.26 16.29
CA GLU A 172 7.32 4.56 16.02
C GLU A 172 7.04 4.44 14.51
N LEU A 173 7.27 5.50 13.74
CA LEU A 173 7.10 5.49 12.29
C LEU A 173 8.15 4.60 11.62
N HIS A 174 9.39 4.67 12.10
CA HIS A 174 10.50 3.82 11.64
C HIS A 174 10.17 2.33 11.81
N GLU A 175 9.83 1.90 13.02
CA GLU A 175 9.46 0.50 13.30
C GLU A 175 8.26 0.03 12.48
N ALA A 176 7.23 0.87 12.33
CA ALA A 176 6.04 0.54 11.56
C ALA A 176 6.38 0.34 10.07
N LEU A 177 7.09 1.28 9.44
CA LEU A 177 7.49 1.17 8.04
C LEU A 177 8.46 0.02 7.80
N ARG A 178 9.43 -0.19 8.71
CA ARG A 178 10.35 -1.33 8.67
C ARG A 178 9.59 -2.65 8.70
N SER A 179 8.55 -2.76 9.54
CA SER A 179 7.71 -3.96 9.63
C SER A 179 6.92 -4.24 8.35
N VAL A 180 6.41 -3.19 7.68
CA VAL A 180 5.77 -3.32 6.37
C VAL A 180 6.79 -3.78 5.32
N LEU A 181 7.96 -3.14 5.25
CA LEU A 181 9.00 -3.47 4.28
C LEU A 181 9.55 -4.89 4.49
N GLN A 182 9.71 -5.31 5.76
CA GLN A 182 10.11 -6.67 6.12
C GLN A 182 9.09 -7.71 5.62
N ALA A 183 7.80 -7.45 5.78
CA ALA A 183 6.77 -8.35 5.27
C ALA A 183 6.83 -8.51 3.74
N LEU A 184 7.14 -7.43 3.02
CA LEU A 184 7.35 -7.49 1.56
C LEU A 184 8.59 -8.31 1.20
N LYS A 185 9.73 -8.11 1.93
CA LYS A 185 10.94 -8.91 1.75
C LYS A 185 10.69 -10.39 1.98
N ASP A 186 10.03 -10.74 3.09
CA ASP A 186 9.73 -12.12 3.46
C ASP A 186 8.85 -12.82 2.42
N ALA A 187 8.02 -12.05 1.70
CA ALA A 187 7.22 -12.51 0.56
C ALA A 187 7.99 -12.52 -0.78
N GLY A 188 9.28 -12.21 -0.79
CA GLY A 188 10.11 -12.27 -2.01
C GLY A 188 10.04 -11.00 -2.88
N ALA A 189 9.85 -9.83 -2.27
CA ALA A 189 9.86 -8.57 -3.00
C ALA A 189 11.21 -8.32 -3.69
N ASP A 190 11.18 -8.07 -5.01
CA ASP A 190 12.36 -7.76 -5.81
C ASP A 190 12.65 -6.26 -5.76
N VAL A 191 13.77 -5.88 -5.13
CA VAL A 191 14.25 -4.49 -5.06
C VAL A 191 15.25 -4.15 -6.16
N SER A 192 15.72 -5.15 -6.91
CA SER A 192 16.60 -4.96 -8.09
C SER A 192 15.82 -4.63 -9.36
N TYR A 193 14.50 -4.89 -9.36
CA TYR A 193 13.61 -4.60 -10.47
C TYR A 193 13.68 -3.12 -10.88
N LYS A 194 13.88 -2.89 -12.19
CA LYS A 194 13.91 -1.55 -12.79
C LYS A 194 12.58 -1.26 -13.49
N ALA A 195 11.78 -0.38 -12.91
CA ALA A 195 10.54 0.02 -13.55
C ALA A 195 10.84 0.82 -14.84
N PRO A 196 10.13 0.54 -15.95
CA PRO A 196 10.36 1.21 -17.22
C PRO A 196 10.31 2.73 -17.16
N ASN A 197 9.47 3.28 -16.31
CA ASN A 197 9.26 4.72 -16.16
C ASN A 197 10.31 5.40 -15.27
N LEU A 198 11.07 4.65 -14.46
CA LEU A 198 12.05 5.20 -13.53
C LEU A 198 13.49 5.11 -14.08
N GLY A 199 13.78 4.06 -14.86
CA GLY A 199 15.10 3.82 -15.43
C GLY A 199 16.16 3.31 -14.43
N TYR A 200 15.82 3.21 -13.14
CA TYR A 200 16.68 2.69 -12.07
C TYR A 200 15.90 1.69 -11.20
N SER A 201 16.64 0.92 -10.41
CA SER A 201 16.06 -0.05 -9.49
C SER A 201 15.35 0.63 -8.32
N VAL A 202 14.53 -0.13 -7.61
CA VAL A 202 13.91 0.35 -6.36
C VAL A 202 14.96 0.79 -5.36
N ARG A 203 16.06 0.04 -5.29
CA ARG A 203 17.18 0.33 -4.40
C ARG A 203 17.85 1.67 -4.75
N GLU A 204 18.14 1.92 -6.04
CA GLU A 204 18.67 3.19 -6.52
C GLU A 204 17.70 4.35 -6.27
N PHE A 205 16.38 4.12 -6.42
CA PHE A 205 15.33 5.12 -6.12
C PHE A 205 15.24 5.49 -4.65
N CYS A 206 15.66 4.59 -3.75
CA CYS A 206 15.61 4.73 -2.30
C CYS A 206 17.01 4.91 -1.67
N SER A 207 17.95 5.50 -2.39
CA SER A 207 19.36 5.64 -1.95
C SER A 207 19.62 6.79 -0.98
N GLU A 208 18.64 7.65 -0.70
CA GLU A 208 18.84 8.89 0.03
C GLU A 208 17.75 9.11 1.11
N GLY A 209 18.15 9.74 2.23
CA GLY A 209 17.24 10.12 3.31
C GLY A 209 16.71 8.95 4.14
N SER A 210 15.69 9.20 4.95
CA SER A 210 15.10 8.21 5.88
C SER A 210 14.67 6.92 5.19
N ILE A 211 14.30 6.98 3.91
CA ILE A 211 13.90 5.78 3.19
C ILE A 211 15.10 4.86 2.88
N SER A 212 16.30 5.39 2.68
CA SER A 212 17.49 4.55 2.46
C SER A 212 17.82 3.75 3.72
N VAL A 213 17.67 4.35 4.90
CA VAL A 213 17.86 3.66 6.19
C VAL A 213 16.96 2.43 6.28
N LEU A 214 15.67 2.55 5.93
CA LEU A 214 14.72 1.43 5.94
C LEU A 214 15.14 0.30 4.97
N PHE A 215 15.56 0.66 3.75
CA PHE A 215 15.99 -0.33 2.76
C PHE A 215 17.30 -1.00 3.15
N ASP A 216 18.25 -0.24 3.72
CA ASP A 216 19.53 -0.75 4.21
C ASP A 216 19.35 -1.75 5.36
N GLU A 217 18.50 -1.42 6.32
CA GLU A 217 18.21 -2.31 7.46
C GLU A 217 17.50 -3.59 7.04
N VAL A 218 16.57 -3.51 6.09
CA VAL A 218 15.77 -4.67 5.68
C VAL A 218 16.49 -5.51 4.65
N PHE A 219 17.05 -4.93 3.59
CA PHE A 219 17.67 -5.68 2.48
C PHE A 219 19.19 -5.80 2.59
N GLY A 220 19.81 -5.10 3.53
CA GLY A 220 21.27 -5.02 3.66
C GLY A 220 21.88 -4.00 2.71
N TYR A 221 23.15 -3.69 2.94
CA TYR A 221 23.96 -2.91 2.00
C TYR A 221 24.42 -3.85 0.88
N ASP A 222 24.07 -3.59 -0.37
CA ASP A 222 24.77 -4.17 -1.50
C ASP A 222 26.16 -3.52 -1.60
N ILE A 223 27.11 -4.04 -0.80
CA ILE A 223 28.52 -3.78 -1.02
C ILE A 223 28.95 -4.74 -2.14
N GLU A 224 28.46 -4.58 -3.35
CA GLU A 224 29.26 -4.91 -4.52
C GLU A 224 30.30 -3.80 -4.65
N LEU A 225 31.38 -3.93 -3.89
CA LEU A 225 32.63 -3.30 -4.22
C LEU A 225 32.98 -3.79 -5.64
N GLU A 226 32.66 -2.98 -6.64
CA GLU A 226 33.36 -3.05 -7.91
C GLU A 226 34.86 -2.90 -7.59
N THR A 227 35.52 -4.05 -7.47
CA THR A 227 36.98 -4.12 -7.47
C THR A 227 37.40 -3.72 -8.88
N ILE A 228 37.80 -2.45 -9.03
CA ILE A 228 38.56 -1.94 -10.19
C ILE A 228 39.94 -2.58 -10.23
#